data_417f80eb6e77a6621fab09c626de6097
#
_entry.id   417f80eb6e77a6621fab09c626de6097
#
_cell.length_a   1.000
_cell.length_b   1.000
_cell.length_c   1.000
_cell.angle_alpha   90.00
_cell.angle_beta   90.00
_cell.angle_gamma   90.00
#
_symmetry.space_group_name_H-M   'P 1'
#
loop_
_entity.id
_entity.type
_entity.pdbx_description
1 polymer ?
#
loop_
_entity_poly.entity_id
_entity_poly.type
_entity_poly.pdbx_seq_one_letter_code
_entity_poly.pdbx_strand_id
1 'polypeptide(L)'
;MSEEQGLTPYETREILFYKTENGEVRVEILLFQENLWLTQAKMAELFEVQKAAISKHLKNIFESGELNEDSVVSKMETTAADGKRYQTNYYNLDAIIAVGYRVTSKKATMFRIWANRVLKEFIIKGYVMDDARLREPENFFGKDYFDEQLERIRDIRASERRFYQKITDIYSQCSADYDVESPITKEFFATVQNKLHYAVTHHTAAEIVYGRADSTKPNMGLTTWKNAPKGRIRKSDVTVAKNYLNETEMRNLNEIVTMYLDYAERQARRGNVMYMADWVKRLDAFLQFNEEDILHDKGKVIAAIAKAFAEKEFEKFRVLQDRTYQSDFDRLVAETSDDLTE
;
A
#
# COMPACT_ATOMS: atom_id res chain seq x y z
N MET A 1 4.98 -21.45 39.27
CA MET A 1 6.06 -21.80 38.32
C MET A 1 5.33 -22.00 37.00
N SER A 2 5.18 -20.98 36.22
CA SER A 2 4.62 -21.00 34.87
C SER A 2 5.78 -21.27 33.90
N GLU A 3 5.70 -22.42 33.23
CA GLU A 3 6.59 -22.77 32.13
C GLU A 3 6.40 -21.73 31.01
N GLU A 4 7.38 -20.86 30.82
CA GLU A 4 7.56 -20.12 29.58
C GLU A 4 7.85 -21.17 28.49
N GLN A 5 6.83 -21.51 27.71
CA GLN A 5 7.03 -22.16 26.42
C GLN A 5 7.80 -21.18 25.53
N GLY A 6 9.10 -21.40 25.45
CA GLY A 6 9.98 -20.69 24.54
C GLY A 6 9.54 -20.96 23.10
N LEU A 7 8.85 -20.00 22.51
CA LEU A 7 8.60 -19.95 21.07
C LEU A 7 9.95 -20.00 20.38
N THR A 8 10.23 -21.06 19.66
CA THR A 8 11.34 -21.09 18.70
C THR A 8 11.03 -19.99 17.67
N PRO A 9 11.87 -18.99 17.49
CA PRO A 9 11.53 -17.79 16.71
C PRO A 9 11.47 -18.01 15.19
N TYR A 10 11.58 -19.25 14.72
CA TYR A 10 11.58 -19.60 13.30
C TYR A 10 10.83 -20.90 13.05
N GLU A 11 10.11 -20.94 11.98
CA GLU A 11 9.33 -22.08 11.53
C GLU A 11 9.89 -22.60 10.20
N THR A 12 10.11 -23.90 10.11
CA THR A 12 10.51 -24.57 8.87
C THR A 12 9.26 -25.13 8.20
N ARG A 13 8.99 -24.71 6.97
CA ARG A 13 7.87 -25.21 6.15
C ARG A 13 8.29 -25.54 4.74
N GLU A 14 7.65 -26.55 4.15
CA GLU A 14 7.72 -26.78 2.72
C GLU A 14 6.72 -25.85 2.02
N ILE A 15 7.21 -25.03 1.10
CA ILE A 15 6.38 -24.14 0.31
C ILE A 15 6.47 -24.44 -1.17
N LEU A 16 5.41 -24.08 -1.90
CA LEU A 16 5.46 -23.93 -3.34
C LEU A 16 6.21 -22.65 -3.68
N PHE A 17 7.48 -22.79 -4.10
CA PHE A 17 8.32 -21.63 -4.39
C PHE A 17 7.90 -20.95 -5.71
N TYR A 18 7.70 -21.76 -6.77
CA TYR A 18 7.11 -21.30 -8.03
C TYR A 18 6.49 -22.45 -8.82
N LYS A 19 5.56 -22.11 -9.72
CA LYS A 19 4.88 -23.04 -10.61
C LYS A 19 5.18 -22.70 -12.07
N THR A 20 5.44 -23.74 -12.86
CA THR A 20 5.63 -23.64 -14.31
C THR A 20 4.71 -24.64 -15.01
N GLU A 21 4.61 -24.54 -16.34
CA GLU A 21 3.87 -25.52 -17.16
C GLU A 21 4.41 -26.95 -16.98
N ASN A 22 5.66 -27.11 -16.60
CA ASN A 22 6.35 -28.40 -16.41
C ASN A 22 6.29 -28.92 -14.95
N GLY A 23 5.54 -28.27 -14.08
CA GLY A 23 5.33 -28.71 -12.71
C GLY A 23 5.55 -27.64 -11.64
N GLU A 24 5.39 -28.09 -10.40
CA GLU A 24 5.57 -27.29 -9.19
C GLU A 24 6.96 -27.49 -8.62
N VAL A 25 7.59 -26.42 -8.18
CA VAL A 25 8.86 -26.46 -7.47
C VAL A 25 8.59 -26.12 -6.00
N ARG A 26 8.73 -27.13 -5.14
CA ARG A 26 8.59 -27.01 -3.70
C ARG A 26 9.96 -27.03 -3.06
N VAL A 27 10.12 -26.29 -1.99
CA VAL A 27 11.36 -26.24 -1.22
C VAL A 27 11.04 -26.05 0.26
N GLU A 28 11.78 -26.73 1.10
CA GLU A 28 11.73 -26.50 2.54
C GLU A 28 12.51 -25.24 2.87
N ILE A 29 11.82 -24.26 3.41
CA ILE A 29 12.37 -22.95 3.77
C ILE A 29 12.23 -22.69 5.26
N LEU A 30 13.01 -21.78 5.75
CA LEU A 30 12.87 -21.23 7.08
C LEU A 30 12.19 -19.86 6.97
N LEU A 31 11.10 -19.68 7.73
CA LEU A 31 10.36 -18.43 7.83
C LEU A 31 10.82 -17.66 9.06
N PHE A 32 11.35 -16.45 8.84
CA PHE A 32 11.83 -15.59 9.92
C PHE A 32 11.74 -14.12 9.50
N GLN A 33 11.20 -13.26 10.37
CA GLN A 33 11.04 -11.81 10.14
C GLN A 33 10.38 -11.47 8.79
N GLU A 34 9.25 -12.13 8.49
CA GLU A 34 8.51 -11.95 7.23
C GLU A 34 9.35 -12.18 5.96
N ASN A 35 10.40 -12.97 6.04
CA ASN A 35 11.28 -13.31 4.93
C ASN A 35 11.49 -14.83 4.83
N LEU A 36 11.96 -15.25 3.66
CA LEU A 36 12.28 -16.64 3.34
C LEU A 36 13.80 -16.81 3.42
N TRP A 37 14.23 -17.86 4.10
CA TRP A 37 15.63 -18.12 4.31
C TRP A 37 16.02 -19.53 3.88
N LEU A 38 17.10 -19.67 3.12
CA LEU A 38 17.67 -20.95 2.70
C LEU A 38 19.16 -21.04 3.06
N THR A 39 19.61 -22.26 3.33
CA THR A 39 21.04 -22.57 3.37
C THR A 39 21.61 -22.72 1.96
N GLN A 40 22.93 -22.65 1.80
CA GLN A 40 23.58 -22.96 0.52
C GLN A 40 23.26 -24.38 0.01
N ALA A 41 23.08 -25.34 0.92
CA ALA A 41 22.71 -26.70 0.55
C ALA A 41 21.28 -26.75 -0.05
N LYS A 42 20.34 -26.06 0.58
CA LYS A 42 18.94 -25.98 0.07
C LYS A 42 18.84 -25.17 -1.23
N MET A 43 19.64 -24.12 -1.42
CA MET A 43 19.74 -23.43 -2.71
C MET A 43 20.34 -24.35 -3.81
N ALA A 44 21.32 -25.17 -3.47
CA ALA A 44 21.90 -26.13 -4.40
C ALA A 44 20.87 -27.18 -4.85
N GLU A 45 20.04 -27.67 -3.92
CA GLU A 45 18.90 -28.55 -4.19
C GLU A 45 17.83 -27.85 -5.07
N LEU A 46 17.43 -26.63 -4.71
CA LEU A 46 16.45 -25.83 -5.44
C LEU A 46 16.85 -25.63 -6.91
N PHE A 47 18.09 -25.31 -7.17
CA PHE A 47 18.60 -25.03 -8.51
C PHE A 47 19.28 -26.22 -9.19
N GLU A 48 19.31 -27.40 -8.58
CA GLU A 48 19.95 -28.62 -9.10
C GLU A 48 21.42 -28.38 -9.50
N VAL A 49 22.21 -27.83 -8.59
CA VAL A 49 23.63 -27.57 -8.79
C VAL A 49 24.45 -28.01 -7.56
N GLN A 50 25.78 -28.05 -7.69
CA GLN A 50 26.64 -28.31 -6.56
C GLN A 50 26.70 -27.11 -5.60
N LYS A 51 26.79 -27.38 -4.27
CA LYS A 51 26.95 -26.35 -3.24
C LYS A 51 28.14 -25.41 -3.52
N ALA A 52 29.23 -25.93 -4.08
CA ALA A 52 30.39 -25.12 -4.47
C ALA A 52 30.06 -24.04 -5.52
N ALA A 53 29.13 -24.32 -6.45
CA ALA A 53 28.64 -23.33 -7.43
C ALA A 53 27.86 -22.20 -6.73
N ILE A 54 26.98 -22.55 -5.79
CA ILE A 54 26.25 -21.56 -4.98
C ILE A 54 27.22 -20.67 -4.21
N SER A 55 28.18 -21.25 -3.51
CA SER A 55 29.21 -20.52 -2.76
C SER A 55 29.99 -19.53 -3.65
N LYS A 56 30.40 -19.98 -4.85
CA LYS A 56 31.09 -19.11 -5.82
C LYS A 56 30.22 -17.94 -6.28
N HIS A 57 28.92 -18.19 -6.55
CA HIS A 57 27.99 -17.12 -6.98
C HIS A 57 27.73 -16.12 -5.86
N LEU A 58 27.52 -16.57 -4.62
CA LEU A 58 27.35 -15.69 -3.46
C LEU A 58 28.59 -14.81 -3.25
N LYS A 59 29.79 -15.41 -3.29
CA LYS A 59 31.05 -14.66 -3.21
C LYS A 59 31.11 -13.53 -4.26
N ASN A 60 30.81 -13.86 -5.52
CA ASN A 60 30.82 -12.87 -6.61
C ASN A 60 29.75 -11.78 -6.44
N ILE A 61 28.58 -12.09 -5.86
CA ILE A 61 27.50 -11.13 -5.56
C ILE A 61 27.98 -10.13 -4.53
N PHE A 62 28.62 -10.59 -3.46
CA PHE A 62 29.13 -9.72 -2.40
C PHE A 62 30.34 -8.90 -2.87
N GLU A 63 31.29 -9.51 -3.57
CA GLU A 63 32.46 -8.81 -4.11
C GLU A 63 32.10 -7.74 -5.16
N SER A 64 31.01 -7.94 -5.90
CA SER A 64 30.52 -6.94 -6.87
C SER A 64 29.72 -5.79 -6.23
N GLY A 65 29.41 -5.89 -4.93
CA GLY A 65 28.56 -4.91 -4.23
C GLY A 65 27.08 -4.96 -4.65
N GLU A 66 26.62 -6.03 -5.35
CA GLU A 66 25.22 -6.20 -5.71
C GLU A 66 24.34 -6.36 -4.46
N LEU A 67 24.83 -7.11 -3.46
CA LEU A 67 24.19 -7.25 -2.15
C LEU A 67 25.23 -7.06 -1.05
N ASN A 68 24.83 -6.43 0.05
CA ASN A 68 25.62 -6.39 1.26
C ASN A 68 25.44 -7.71 2.05
N GLU A 69 26.52 -8.41 2.36
CA GLU A 69 26.47 -9.69 3.06
C GLU A 69 25.75 -9.57 4.41
N ASP A 70 26.01 -8.54 5.20
CA ASP A 70 25.42 -8.34 6.52
C ASP A 70 23.89 -8.14 6.49
N SER A 71 23.35 -7.68 5.36
CA SER A 71 21.89 -7.48 5.19
C SER A 71 21.14 -8.72 4.72
N VAL A 72 21.84 -9.71 4.13
CA VAL A 72 21.19 -10.86 3.48
C VAL A 72 21.63 -12.21 4.08
N VAL A 73 22.58 -12.23 5.02
CA VAL A 73 23.05 -13.45 5.69
C VAL A 73 22.72 -13.37 7.18
N SER A 74 22.12 -14.44 7.70
CA SER A 74 21.90 -14.61 9.13
C SER A 74 22.50 -15.92 9.61
N LYS A 75 23.21 -15.89 10.75
CA LYS A 75 23.73 -17.10 11.41
C LYS A 75 22.70 -17.61 12.39
N MET A 76 22.21 -18.81 12.15
CA MET A 76 21.23 -19.45 13.01
C MET A 76 21.75 -20.79 13.50
N GLU A 77 21.37 -21.15 14.73
CA GLU A 77 21.73 -22.43 15.33
C GLU A 77 20.81 -23.52 14.78
N THR A 78 21.39 -24.55 14.22
CA THR A 78 20.66 -25.71 13.69
C THR A 78 21.13 -26.98 14.38
N THR A 79 20.19 -27.87 14.72
CA THR A 79 20.50 -29.18 15.25
C THR A 79 20.67 -30.19 14.10
N ALA A 80 21.83 -30.76 13.95
CA ALA A 80 22.09 -31.77 12.92
C ALA A 80 21.53 -33.15 13.32
N ALA A 81 21.51 -34.09 12.38
CA ALA A 81 21.04 -35.46 12.61
C ALA A 81 21.80 -36.23 13.71
N ASP A 82 23.03 -35.78 14.04
CA ASP A 82 23.83 -36.28 15.12
C ASP A 82 23.48 -35.71 16.51
N GLY A 83 22.44 -34.86 16.58
CA GLY A 83 21.99 -34.18 17.79
C GLY A 83 22.86 -33.00 18.23
N LYS A 84 23.93 -32.66 17.49
CA LYS A 84 24.76 -31.50 17.80
C LYS A 84 24.23 -30.22 17.18
N ARG A 85 24.50 -29.11 17.83
CA ARG A 85 24.13 -27.76 17.37
C ARG A 85 25.27 -27.14 16.58
N TYR A 86 24.96 -26.60 15.42
CA TYR A 86 25.90 -25.94 14.53
C TYR A 86 25.41 -24.56 14.14
N GLN A 87 26.31 -23.59 14.08
CA GLN A 87 26.00 -22.28 13.48
C GLN A 87 25.98 -22.41 11.95
N THR A 88 24.83 -22.20 11.37
CA THR A 88 24.61 -22.34 9.93
C THR A 88 24.22 -20.99 9.32
N ASN A 89 24.88 -20.64 8.20
CA ASN A 89 24.52 -19.44 7.45
C ASN A 89 23.23 -19.69 6.64
N TYR A 90 22.27 -18.83 6.86
CA TYR A 90 21.04 -18.72 6.08
C TYR A 90 21.07 -17.45 5.25
N TYR A 91 20.50 -17.51 4.07
CA TYR A 91 20.48 -16.46 3.06
C TYR A 91 19.01 -16.11 2.77
N ASN A 92 18.68 -14.82 2.78
CA ASN A 92 17.33 -14.35 2.57
C ASN A 92 16.88 -14.45 1.11
N LEU A 93 15.63 -14.05 0.82
CA LEU A 93 15.04 -14.12 -0.51
C LEU A 93 15.83 -13.32 -1.55
N ASP A 94 16.42 -12.18 -1.20
CA ASP A 94 17.22 -11.37 -2.13
C ASP A 94 18.44 -12.15 -2.63
N ALA A 95 19.15 -12.80 -1.71
CA ALA A 95 20.30 -13.64 -2.06
C ALA A 95 19.88 -14.85 -2.91
N ILE A 96 18.73 -15.48 -2.60
CA ILE A 96 18.19 -16.61 -3.38
C ILE A 96 17.87 -16.18 -4.82
N ILE A 97 17.25 -15.01 -4.99
CA ILE A 97 16.91 -14.44 -6.31
C ILE A 97 18.19 -14.13 -7.09
N ALA A 98 19.14 -13.42 -6.48
CA ALA A 98 20.41 -13.06 -7.13
C ALA A 98 21.19 -14.29 -7.61
N VAL A 99 21.26 -15.34 -6.79
CA VAL A 99 21.85 -16.64 -7.17
C VAL A 99 21.09 -17.30 -8.32
N GLY A 100 19.75 -17.30 -8.27
CA GLY A 100 18.90 -17.89 -9.31
C GLY A 100 19.09 -17.27 -10.70
N TYR A 101 19.43 -15.97 -10.75
CA TYR A 101 19.76 -15.31 -12.01
C TYR A 101 21.15 -15.63 -12.55
N ARG A 102 22.08 -16.07 -11.70
CA ARG A 102 23.49 -16.34 -12.08
C ARG A 102 23.80 -17.82 -12.35
N VAL A 103 23.06 -18.72 -11.71
CA VAL A 103 23.27 -20.16 -11.84
C VAL A 103 22.86 -20.67 -13.22
N THR A 104 23.67 -21.55 -13.81
CA THR A 104 23.39 -22.19 -15.09
C THR A 104 22.89 -23.61 -14.87
N SER A 105 21.56 -23.79 -14.83
CA SER A 105 20.90 -25.09 -14.76
C SER A 105 19.51 -25.03 -15.42
N LYS A 106 18.90 -26.19 -15.66
CA LYS A 106 17.53 -26.27 -16.17
C LYS A 106 16.54 -25.63 -15.17
N LYS A 107 16.67 -25.93 -13.88
CA LYS A 107 15.81 -25.37 -12.81
C LYS A 107 15.98 -23.85 -12.69
N ALA A 108 17.21 -23.32 -12.71
CA ALA A 108 17.45 -21.89 -12.69
C ALA A 108 16.91 -21.19 -13.94
N THR A 109 16.94 -21.84 -15.11
CA THR A 109 16.29 -21.32 -16.33
C THR A 109 14.77 -21.21 -16.15
N MET A 110 14.13 -22.25 -15.59
CA MET A 110 12.68 -22.24 -15.31
C MET A 110 12.32 -21.16 -14.28
N PHE A 111 13.13 -20.99 -13.26
CA PHE A 111 13.00 -19.92 -12.27
C PHE A 111 13.03 -18.53 -12.94
N ARG A 112 14.01 -18.26 -13.81
CA ARG A 112 14.09 -16.98 -14.53
C ARG A 112 12.90 -16.74 -15.46
N ILE A 113 12.39 -17.77 -16.15
CA ILE A 113 11.19 -17.67 -16.99
C ILE A 113 9.99 -17.25 -16.15
N TRP A 114 9.81 -17.90 -14.99
CA TRP A 114 8.74 -17.55 -14.05
C TRP A 114 8.90 -16.13 -13.50
N ALA A 115 10.08 -15.76 -13.01
CA ALA A 115 10.35 -14.43 -12.45
C ALA A 115 10.14 -13.32 -13.49
N ASN A 116 10.61 -13.53 -14.72
CA ASN A 116 10.40 -12.57 -15.82
C ASN A 116 8.92 -12.43 -16.19
N ARG A 117 8.12 -13.50 -16.10
CA ARG A 117 6.67 -13.43 -16.30
C ARG A 117 6.01 -12.55 -15.24
N VAL A 118 6.35 -12.76 -13.97
CA VAL A 118 5.86 -11.95 -12.84
C VAL A 118 6.23 -10.48 -13.00
N LEU A 119 7.51 -10.19 -13.28
CA LEU A 119 7.99 -8.83 -13.52
C LEU A 119 7.30 -8.16 -14.72
N LYS A 120 7.15 -8.89 -15.83
CA LYS A 120 6.46 -8.39 -17.01
C LYS A 120 5.01 -8.05 -16.71
N GLU A 121 4.32 -8.91 -15.98
CA GLU A 121 2.93 -8.67 -15.56
C GLU A 121 2.83 -7.41 -14.69
N PHE A 122 3.71 -7.27 -13.69
CA PHE A 122 3.78 -6.08 -12.84
C PHE A 122 4.07 -4.80 -13.64
N ILE A 123 5.04 -4.82 -14.54
CA ILE A 123 5.41 -3.64 -15.35
C ILE A 123 4.25 -3.20 -16.25
N ILE A 124 3.52 -4.17 -16.83
CA ILE A 124 2.41 -3.86 -17.76
C ILE A 124 1.14 -3.45 -17.01
N LYS A 125 0.77 -4.19 -15.96
CA LYS A 125 -0.51 -4.01 -15.26
C LYS A 125 -0.42 -3.13 -14.00
N GLY A 126 0.77 -3.02 -13.40
CA GLY A 126 0.99 -2.34 -12.11
C GLY A 126 0.69 -3.22 -10.89
N TYR A 127 0.33 -4.49 -11.08
CA TYR A 127 0.09 -5.47 -10.00
C TYR A 127 0.31 -6.89 -10.49
N VAL A 128 0.53 -7.80 -9.53
CA VAL A 128 0.50 -9.26 -9.71
C VAL A 128 -0.33 -9.84 -8.57
N MET A 129 -1.19 -10.80 -8.86
CA MET A 129 -2.02 -11.47 -7.86
C MET A 129 -1.90 -13.00 -8.00
N ASP A 130 -1.80 -13.67 -6.89
CA ASP A 130 -1.95 -15.11 -6.77
C ASP A 130 -3.33 -15.42 -6.16
N ASP A 131 -4.33 -15.55 -7.02
CA ASP A 131 -5.73 -15.76 -6.62
C ASP A 131 -5.90 -17.02 -5.76
N ALA A 132 -5.11 -18.06 -6.00
CA ALA A 132 -5.18 -19.29 -5.24
C ALA A 132 -4.75 -19.05 -3.79
N ARG A 133 -3.62 -18.38 -3.59
CA ARG A 133 -3.11 -18.04 -2.26
C ARG A 133 -4.02 -17.06 -1.50
N LEU A 134 -4.61 -16.09 -2.19
CA LEU A 134 -5.51 -15.11 -1.58
C LEU A 134 -6.86 -15.72 -1.16
N ARG A 135 -7.23 -16.89 -1.70
CA ARG A 135 -8.45 -17.62 -1.26
C ARG A 135 -8.21 -18.50 -0.05
N GLU A 136 -6.97 -18.79 0.29
CA GLU A 136 -6.61 -19.60 1.45
C GLU A 136 -6.29 -18.68 2.63
N PRO A 137 -7.05 -18.75 3.75
CA PRO A 137 -6.84 -17.89 4.91
C PRO A 137 -5.50 -18.16 5.63
N GLU A 138 -4.95 -19.37 5.47
CA GLU A 138 -3.65 -19.73 6.03
C GLU A 138 -2.53 -19.40 5.03
N ASN A 139 -1.80 -18.33 5.28
CA ASN A 139 -0.60 -17.99 4.54
C ASN A 139 0.68 -18.33 5.34
N PHE A 140 1.84 -18.15 4.70
CA PHE A 140 3.13 -18.51 5.28
C PHE A 140 3.47 -17.80 6.59
N PHE A 141 2.90 -16.62 6.85
CA PHE A 141 3.22 -15.79 8.00
C PHE A 141 2.05 -15.64 8.98
N GLY A 142 0.96 -16.40 8.81
CA GLY A 142 -0.24 -16.30 9.66
C GLY A 142 -1.01 -14.98 9.50
N LYS A 143 -0.76 -14.23 8.42
CA LYS A 143 -1.45 -12.97 8.10
C LYS A 143 -2.40 -13.18 6.93
N ASP A 144 -3.60 -12.63 7.02
CA ASP A 144 -4.52 -12.58 5.90
C ASP A 144 -4.20 -11.35 5.01
N TYR A 145 -3.46 -11.61 3.92
CA TYR A 145 -3.12 -10.56 2.95
C TYR A 145 -4.30 -10.18 2.04
N PHE A 146 -5.43 -10.90 2.10
CA PHE A 146 -6.62 -10.54 1.35
C PHE A 146 -7.21 -9.23 1.86
N ASP A 147 -7.30 -9.06 3.18
CA ASP A 147 -7.77 -7.82 3.78
C ASP A 147 -6.86 -6.63 3.43
N GLU A 148 -5.54 -6.81 3.49
CA GLU A 148 -4.59 -5.78 3.06
C GLU A 148 -4.81 -5.36 1.60
N GLN A 149 -4.98 -6.36 0.71
CA GLN A 149 -5.24 -6.09 -0.71
C GLN A 149 -6.59 -5.41 -0.92
N LEU A 150 -7.62 -5.80 -0.17
CA LEU A 150 -8.94 -5.19 -0.23
C LEU A 150 -8.90 -3.72 0.19
N GLU A 151 -8.23 -3.40 1.29
CA GLU A 151 -8.05 -2.02 1.74
C GLU A 151 -7.29 -1.18 0.70
N ARG A 152 -6.26 -1.72 0.09
CA ARG A 152 -5.51 -1.06 -0.97
C ARG A 152 -6.37 -0.76 -2.20
N ILE A 153 -7.23 -1.72 -2.60
CA ILE A 153 -8.19 -1.52 -3.70
C ILE A 153 -9.22 -0.44 -3.33
N ARG A 154 -9.74 -0.45 -2.11
CA ARG A 154 -10.68 0.57 -1.60
C ARG A 154 -10.06 1.96 -1.63
N ASP A 155 -8.82 2.11 -1.18
CA ASP A 155 -8.11 3.39 -1.22
C ASP A 155 -7.91 3.92 -2.65
N ILE A 156 -7.52 3.05 -3.58
CA ILE A 156 -7.38 3.40 -5.00
C ILE A 156 -8.72 3.86 -5.59
N ARG A 157 -9.82 3.14 -5.31
CA ARG A 157 -11.18 3.49 -5.81
C ARG A 157 -11.69 4.78 -5.19
N ALA A 158 -11.44 5.01 -3.91
CA ALA A 158 -11.87 6.18 -3.17
C ALA A 158 -10.96 7.40 -3.38
N SER A 159 -9.85 7.28 -4.14
CA SER A 159 -9.04 8.43 -4.49
C SER A 159 -9.89 9.44 -5.30
N GLU A 160 -9.79 10.74 -4.99
CA GLU A 160 -10.65 11.78 -5.57
C GLU A 160 -10.75 11.66 -7.10
N ARG A 161 -9.61 11.56 -7.78
CA ARG A 161 -9.60 11.47 -9.25
C ARG A 161 -10.37 10.25 -9.77
N ARG A 162 -10.16 9.06 -9.18
CA ARG A 162 -10.84 7.83 -9.61
C ARG A 162 -12.31 7.85 -9.29
N PHE A 163 -12.67 8.36 -8.12
CA PHE A 163 -14.05 8.52 -7.71
C PHE A 163 -14.82 9.43 -8.69
N TYR A 164 -14.28 10.65 -8.96
CA TYR A 164 -14.92 11.58 -9.88
C TYR A 164 -15.01 11.05 -11.31
N GLN A 165 -13.96 10.41 -11.83
CA GLN A 165 -14.01 9.77 -13.14
C GLN A 165 -15.13 8.75 -13.21
N LYS A 166 -15.20 7.85 -12.23
CA LYS A 166 -16.17 6.76 -12.24
C LYS A 166 -17.62 7.26 -12.07
N ILE A 167 -17.84 8.19 -11.16
CA ILE A 167 -19.15 8.80 -10.97
C ILE A 167 -19.59 9.55 -12.22
N THR A 168 -18.70 10.29 -12.87
CA THR A 168 -18.95 10.98 -14.13
C THR A 168 -19.35 10.00 -15.23
N ASP A 169 -18.63 8.90 -15.38
CA ASP A 169 -18.93 7.85 -16.36
C ASP A 169 -20.32 7.24 -16.10
N ILE A 170 -20.65 6.94 -14.83
CA ILE A 170 -21.95 6.39 -14.45
C ILE A 170 -23.08 7.37 -14.80
N TYR A 171 -22.92 8.65 -14.44
CA TYR A 171 -23.96 9.64 -14.65
C TYR A 171 -24.15 9.99 -16.12
N SER A 172 -23.08 10.06 -16.91
CA SER A 172 -23.18 10.25 -18.36
C SER A 172 -23.92 9.12 -19.07
N GLN A 173 -23.88 7.91 -18.52
CA GLN A 173 -24.55 6.74 -19.08
C GLN A 173 -26.04 6.65 -18.75
N CYS A 174 -26.48 7.17 -17.60
CA CYS A 174 -27.83 6.92 -17.11
C CYS A 174 -28.59 8.16 -16.62
N SER A 175 -28.02 9.36 -16.63
CA SER A 175 -28.72 10.59 -16.21
C SER A 175 -29.14 11.40 -17.42
N ALA A 176 -30.47 11.67 -17.53
CA ALA A 176 -31.04 12.36 -18.67
C ALA A 176 -30.67 13.85 -18.74
N ASP A 177 -30.39 14.45 -17.60
CA ASP A 177 -30.02 15.86 -17.42
C ASP A 177 -28.55 16.10 -17.09
N TYR A 178 -27.71 15.09 -17.33
CA TYR A 178 -26.29 15.23 -17.09
C TYR A 178 -25.63 16.14 -18.15
N ASP A 179 -25.05 17.23 -17.67
CA ASP A 179 -24.18 18.12 -18.44
C ASP A 179 -23.00 18.53 -17.54
N VAL A 180 -21.78 18.21 -17.96
CA VAL A 180 -20.54 18.44 -17.19
C VAL A 180 -20.29 19.93 -16.90
N GLU A 181 -20.76 20.83 -17.78
CA GLU A 181 -20.60 22.27 -17.62
C GLU A 181 -21.72 22.90 -16.79
N SER A 182 -22.81 22.20 -16.59
CA SER A 182 -23.98 22.70 -15.84
C SER A 182 -23.63 23.06 -14.39
N PRO A 183 -24.08 24.18 -13.86
CA PRO A 183 -23.99 24.53 -12.44
C PRO A 183 -24.62 23.46 -11.54
N ILE A 184 -25.70 22.81 -11.99
CA ILE A 184 -26.35 21.71 -11.24
C ILE A 184 -25.43 20.54 -11.04
N THR A 185 -24.69 20.15 -12.07
CA THR A 185 -23.70 19.05 -11.99
C THR A 185 -22.54 19.39 -11.06
N LYS A 186 -22.04 20.63 -11.14
CA LYS A 186 -20.97 21.10 -10.24
C LYS A 186 -21.40 21.13 -8.77
N GLU A 187 -22.62 21.65 -8.50
CA GLU A 187 -23.20 21.66 -7.15
C GLU A 187 -23.49 20.25 -6.64
N PHE A 188 -23.89 19.35 -7.51
CA PHE A 188 -24.13 17.96 -7.18
C PHE A 188 -22.83 17.27 -6.68
N PHE A 189 -21.71 17.41 -7.39
CA PHE A 189 -20.45 16.81 -6.95
C PHE A 189 -20.00 17.33 -5.59
N ALA A 190 -20.11 18.64 -5.35
CA ALA A 190 -19.81 19.23 -4.04
C ALA A 190 -20.73 18.68 -2.95
N THR A 191 -22.02 18.48 -3.26
CA THR A 191 -22.99 17.90 -2.34
C THR A 191 -22.65 16.45 -2.00
N VAL A 192 -22.33 15.60 -2.99
CA VAL A 192 -21.93 14.22 -2.78
C VAL A 192 -20.68 14.14 -1.89
N GLN A 193 -19.67 14.93 -2.21
CA GLN A 193 -18.45 14.97 -1.42
C GLN A 193 -18.71 15.37 0.04
N ASN A 194 -19.48 16.45 0.26
CA ASN A 194 -19.80 16.90 1.60
C ASN A 194 -20.62 15.87 2.40
N LYS A 195 -21.60 15.22 1.77
CA LYS A 195 -22.40 14.17 2.42
C LYS A 195 -21.56 12.96 2.82
N LEU A 196 -20.63 12.52 1.98
CA LEU A 196 -19.72 11.41 2.29
C LEU A 196 -18.75 11.76 3.41
N HIS A 197 -18.18 12.98 3.42
CA HIS A 197 -17.35 13.42 4.54
C HIS A 197 -18.15 13.54 5.83
N TYR A 198 -19.35 14.10 5.75
CA TYR A 198 -20.21 14.28 6.92
C TYR A 198 -20.64 12.96 7.53
N ALA A 199 -21.00 11.98 6.74
CA ALA A 199 -21.33 10.64 7.20
C ALA A 199 -20.24 10.05 8.12
N VAL A 200 -18.97 10.29 7.81
CA VAL A 200 -17.84 9.69 8.53
C VAL A 200 -17.32 10.59 9.66
N THR A 201 -17.38 11.92 9.50
CA THR A 201 -16.68 12.86 10.41
C THR A 201 -17.62 13.83 11.12
N HIS A 202 -18.91 13.85 10.76
CA HIS A 202 -19.92 14.86 11.16
C HIS A 202 -19.53 16.29 10.77
N HIS A 203 -18.62 16.44 9.77
CA HIS A 203 -18.15 17.70 9.25
C HIS A 203 -18.11 17.68 7.72
N THR A 204 -18.43 18.80 7.09
CA THR A 204 -18.20 18.98 5.65
C THR A 204 -16.71 19.07 5.34
N ALA A 205 -16.34 18.89 4.08
CA ALA A 205 -14.95 19.03 3.65
C ALA A 205 -14.33 20.38 4.05
N ALA A 206 -15.10 21.47 3.94
CA ALA A 206 -14.65 22.80 4.36
C ALA A 206 -14.46 22.91 5.88
N GLU A 207 -15.33 22.32 6.67
CA GLU A 207 -15.23 22.31 8.13
C GLU A 207 -14.03 21.49 8.61
N ILE A 208 -13.74 20.36 7.96
CA ILE A 208 -12.55 19.55 8.25
C ILE A 208 -11.29 20.37 8.04
N VAL A 209 -11.15 21.00 6.86
CA VAL A 209 -9.98 21.83 6.54
C VAL A 209 -9.85 23.00 7.52
N TYR A 210 -10.95 23.72 7.75
CA TYR A 210 -10.94 24.88 8.65
C TYR A 210 -10.60 24.53 10.11
N GLY A 211 -11.14 23.41 10.61
CA GLY A 211 -10.96 23.00 12.01
C GLY A 211 -9.64 22.26 12.30
N ARG A 212 -9.00 21.66 11.27
CA ARG A 212 -7.81 20.82 11.47
C ARG A 212 -6.52 21.45 10.96
N ALA A 213 -6.57 22.40 10.02
CA ALA A 213 -5.38 23.11 9.55
C ALA A 213 -4.83 24.00 10.64
N ASP A 214 -3.61 23.72 11.10
CA ASP A 214 -2.97 24.42 12.22
C ASP A 214 -1.45 24.39 12.04
N SER A 215 -0.86 25.56 11.77
CA SER A 215 0.58 25.71 11.54
C SER A 215 1.44 25.32 12.74
N THR A 216 0.87 25.21 13.94
CA THR A 216 1.59 24.82 15.17
C THR A 216 1.66 23.31 15.36
N LYS A 217 0.82 22.55 14.66
CA LYS A 217 0.82 21.09 14.75
C LYS A 217 1.85 20.45 13.82
N PRO A 218 2.33 19.24 14.17
CA PRO A 218 3.14 18.44 13.25
C PRO A 218 2.45 18.31 11.89
N ASN A 219 3.20 18.49 10.81
CA ASN A 219 2.69 18.43 9.45
C ASN A 219 1.47 19.36 9.20
N MET A 220 1.34 20.43 9.97
CA MET A 220 0.20 21.36 9.87
C MET A 220 -1.17 20.68 10.16
N GLY A 221 -1.17 19.56 10.88
CA GLY A 221 -2.35 18.75 11.17
C GLY A 221 -2.73 17.77 10.07
N LEU A 222 -1.98 17.70 8.97
CA LEU A 222 -2.19 16.69 7.92
C LEU A 222 -1.70 15.31 8.39
N THR A 223 -2.45 14.29 8.05
CA THR A 223 -2.10 12.89 8.23
C THR A 223 -1.44 12.30 6.98
N THR A 224 -1.75 12.85 5.81
CA THR A 224 -1.15 12.47 4.53
C THR A 224 -1.04 13.68 3.58
N TRP A 225 -0.18 13.59 2.56
CA TRP A 225 -0.02 14.56 1.48
C TRP A 225 0.64 13.88 0.28
N LYS A 226 0.72 14.56 -0.86
CA LYS A 226 1.15 13.96 -2.15
C LYS A 226 2.47 13.18 -2.06
N ASN A 227 3.42 13.65 -1.26
CA ASN A 227 4.75 13.04 -1.13
C ASN A 227 5.03 12.56 0.31
N ALA A 228 3.99 12.23 1.08
CA ALA A 228 4.13 11.69 2.42
C ALA A 228 4.91 10.35 2.42
N PRO A 229 5.60 9.99 3.52
CA PRO A 229 5.82 10.80 4.72
C PRO A 229 7.04 11.74 4.62
N LYS A 230 7.96 11.50 3.69
CA LYS A 230 9.27 12.19 3.63
C LYS A 230 9.27 13.48 2.80
N GLY A 231 8.33 13.63 1.87
CA GLY A 231 8.29 14.78 0.98
C GLY A 231 7.68 16.02 1.62
N ARG A 232 7.99 17.21 1.05
CA ARG A 232 7.47 18.49 1.55
C ARG A 232 5.96 18.60 1.33
N ILE A 233 5.27 19.16 2.31
CA ILE A 233 3.88 19.59 2.19
C ILE A 233 3.82 20.79 1.23
N ARG A 234 2.85 20.78 0.33
CA ARG A 234 2.62 21.82 -0.68
C ARG A 234 1.32 22.57 -0.40
N LYS A 235 1.22 23.76 -0.92
CA LYS A 235 0.00 24.59 -0.83
C LYS A 235 -1.25 23.88 -1.38
N SER A 236 -1.09 23.02 -2.39
CA SER A 236 -2.19 22.19 -2.90
C SER A 236 -2.66 21.13 -1.92
N ASP A 237 -1.80 20.64 -1.03
CA ASP A 237 -2.13 19.55 -0.12
C ASP A 237 -3.02 20.03 1.04
N VAL A 238 -2.81 21.27 1.50
CA VAL A 238 -3.50 21.82 2.68
C VAL A 238 -4.96 22.19 2.44
N THR A 239 -5.42 22.17 1.20
CA THR A 239 -6.80 22.47 0.84
C THR A 239 -7.66 21.22 0.61
N VAL A 240 -7.09 20.03 0.75
CA VAL A 240 -7.73 18.74 0.55
C VAL A 240 -8.18 18.17 1.88
N ALA A 241 -9.48 18.08 2.12
CA ALA A 241 -10.06 17.59 3.38
C ALA A 241 -9.59 16.17 3.74
N LYS A 242 -9.49 15.27 2.75
CA LYS A 242 -9.03 13.90 2.91
C LYS A 242 -7.66 13.82 3.57
N ASN A 243 -6.79 14.79 3.34
CA ASN A 243 -5.44 14.83 3.92
C ASN A 243 -5.41 15.06 5.44
N TYR A 244 -6.51 15.44 6.04
CA TYR A 244 -6.66 15.68 7.48
C TYR A 244 -7.40 14.56 8.23
N LEU A 245 -7.83 13.51 7.52
CA LEU A 245 -8.55 12.39 8.13
C LEU A 245 -7.56 11.48 8.87
N ASN A 246 -7.96 11.02 10.06
CA ASN A 246 -7.22 9.97 10.74
C ASN A 246 -7.43 8.61 10.04
N GLU A 247 -6.69 7.60 10.46
CA GLU A 247 -6.72 6.28 9.83
C GLU A 247 -8.11 5.64 9.83
N THR A 248 -8.84 5.75 10.95
CA THR A 248 -10.20 5.20 11.08
C THR A 248 -11.18 5.93 10.18
N GLU A 249 -11.15 7.28 10.18
CA GLU A 249 -11.99 8.10 9.30
C GLU A 249 -11.69 7.83 7.82
N MET A 250 -10.42 7.64 7.47
CA MET A 250 -9.99 7.32 6.12
C MET A 250 -10.52 5.96 5.67
N ARG A 251 -10.42 4.95 6.53
CA ARG A 251 -10.94 3.60 6.27
C ARG A 251 -12.44 3.65 6.05
N ASN A 252 -13.18 4.26 6.96
CA ASN A 252 -14.64 4.38 6.86
C ASN A 252 -15.06 5.13 5.60
N LEU A 253 -14.36 6.23 5.26
CA LEU A 253 -14.63 6.96 4.01
C LEU A 253 -14.38 6.10 2.77
N ASN A 254 -13.30 5.35 2.74
CA ASN A 254 -12.98 4.46 1.61
C ASN A 254 -14.02 3.35 1.47
N GLU A 255 -14.53 2.80 2.57
CA GLU A 255 -15.58 1.78 2.59
C GLU A 255 -16.91 2.33 2.04
N ILE A 256 -17.40 3.43 2.59
CA ILE A 256 -18.70 4.01 2.18
C ILE A 256 -18.66 4.48 0.72
N VAL A 257 -17.54 5.07 0.28
CA VAL A 257 -17.32 5.46 -1.12
C VAL A 257 -17.34 4.24 -2.05
N THR A 258 -16.69 3.15 -1.67
CA THR A 258 -16.65 1.92 -2.48
C THR A 258 -18.03 1.29 -2.61
N MET A 259 -18.76 1.18 -1.51
CA MET A 259 -20.14 0.67 -1.50
C MET A 259 -21.08 1.53 -2.33
N TYR A 260 -20.96 2.87 -2.24
CA TYR A 260 -21.77 3.78 -3.05
C TYR A 260 -21.46 3.66 -4.53
N LEU A 261 -20.21 3.53 -4.94
CA LEU A 261 -19.81 3.29 -6.32
C LEU A 261 -20.41 1.99 -6.87
N ASP A 262 -20.36 0.91 -6.11
CA ASP A 262 -20.95 -0.38 -6.50
C ASP A 262 -22.46 -0.29 -6.65
N TYR A 263 -23.12 0.42 -5.74
CA TYR A 263 -24.55 0.70 -5.83
C TYR A 263 -24.88 1.51 -7.10
N ALA A 264 -24.13 2.59 -7.37
CA ALA A 264 -24.35 3.45 -8.52
C ALA A 264 -24.11 2.71 -9.84
N GLU A 265 -23.02 1.92 -9.95
CA GLU A 265 -22.77 1.06 -11.11
C GLU A 265 -23.90 0.05 -11.35
N ARG A 266 -24.45 -0.49 -10.29
CA ARG A 266 -25.57 -1.43 -10.39
C ARG A 266 -26.82 -0.74 -10.93
N GLN A 267 -27.10 0.53 -10.53
CA GLN A 267 -28.23 1.29 -11.08
C GLN A 267 -28.03 1.60 -12.56
N ALA A 268 -26.83 2.02 -12.98
CA ALA A 268 -26.51 2.28 -14.38
C ALA A 268 -26.71 1.01 -15.26
N ARG A 269 -26.22 -0.15 -14.79
CA ARG A 269 -26.40 -1.42 -15.51
C ARG A 269 -27.85 -1.87 -15.67
N ARG A 270 -28.77 -1.42 -14.80
CA ARG A 270 -30.20 -1.70 -14.92
C ARG A 270 -30.88 -0.88 -16.02
N GLY A 271 -30.20 0.12 -16.58
CA GLY A 271 -30.73 0.97 -17.66
C GLY A 271 -31.85 1.89 -17.25
N ASN A 272 -32.06 2.11 -15.95
CA ASN A 272 -33.06 3.06 -15.47
C ASN A 272 -32.60 4.48 -15.75
N VAL A 273 -33.39 5.23 -16.51
CA VAL A 273 -33.16 6.67 -16.70
C VAL A 273 -33.38 7.40 -15.38
N MET A 274 -32.38 8.18 -14.98
CA MET A 274 -32.36 8.94 -13.73
C MET A 274 -32.11 10.42 -14.02
N TYR A 275 -32.41 11.27 -13.05
CA TYR A 275 -32.04 12.68 -13.04
C TYR A 275 -31.00 12.94 -11.95
N MET A 276 -30.22 14.02 -12.09
CA MET A 276 -29.18 14.37 -11.10
C MET A 276 -29.77 14.54 -9.68
N ALA A 277 -31.00 15.11 -9.58
CA ALA A 277 -31.70 15.20 -8.30
C ALA A 277 -32.08 13.86 -7.67
N ASP A 278 -32.31 12.82 -8.46
CA ASP A 278 -32.61 11.48 -7.95
C ASP A 278 -31.38 10.82 -7.34
N TRP A 279 -30.19 11.11 -7.86
CA TRP A 279 -28.95 10.63 -7.31
C TRP A 279 -28.68 11.15 -5.89
N VAL A 280 -29.00 12.43 -5.61
CA VAL A 280 -28.90 13.00 -4.25
C VAL A 280 -29.84 12.25 -3.30
N LYS A 281 -31.10 12.06 -3.68
CA LYS A 281 -32.07 11.31 -2.86
C LYS A 281 -31.64 9.86 -2.61
N ARG A 282 -31.06 9.22 -3.63
CA ARG A 282 -30.56 7.84 -3.49
C ARG A 282 -29.30 7.76 -2.64
N LEU A 283 -28.43 8.77 -2.68
CA LEU A 283 -27.31 8.86 -1.77
C LEU A 283 -27.78 8.98 -0.31
N ASP A 284 -28.79 9.86 -0.05
CA ASP A 284 -29.35 10.00 1.29
C ASP A 284 -29.96 8.67 1.80
N ALA A 285 -30.75 8.01 0.95
CA ALA A 285 -31.33 6.70 1.29
C ALA A 285 -30.25 5.62 1.50
N PHE A 286 -29.17 5.67 0.73
CA PHE A 286 -28.03 4.76 0.87
C PHE A 286 -27.28 5.01 2.20
N LEU A 287 -26.99 6.27 2.55
CA LEU A 287 -26.36 6.64 3.80
C LEU A 287 -27.24 6.22 5.00
N GLN A 288 -28.53 6.52 4.93
CA GLN A 288 -29.48 6.11 5.97
C GLN A 288 -29.58 4.60 6.14
N PHE A 289 -29.54 3.85 5.04
CA PHE A 289 -29.52 2.37 5.10
C PHE A 289 -28.25 1.82 5.78
N ASN A 290 -27.13 2.53 5.64
CA ASN A 290 -25.86 2.18 6.30
C ASN A 290 -25.74 2.81 7.71
N GLU A 291 -26.84 3.32 8.28
CA GLU A 291 -26.88 3.93 9.63
C GLU A 291 -25.96 5.15 9.78
N GLU A 292 -25.66 5.85 8.67
CA GLU A 292 -24.82 7.03 8.65
C GLU A 292 -25.66 8.32 8.78
N ASP A 293 -25.08 9.32 9.42
CA ASP A 293 -25.71 10.63 9.56
C ASP A 293 -25.77 11.40 8.23
N ILE A 294 -26.93 12.01 7.96
CA ILE A 294 -27.17 12.74 6.71
C ILE A 294 -26.95 14.24 6.92
N LEU A 295 -26.15 14.84 6.05
CA LEU A 295 -26.03 16.30 5.96
C LEU A 295 -27.29 16.89 5.32
N HIS A 296 -28.01 17.73 6.07
CA HIS A 296 -29.24 18.36 5.61
C HIS A 296 -29.05 19.81 5.07
N ASP A 297 -27.89 20.41 5.37
CA ASP A 297 -27.55 21.78 4.99
C ASP A 297 -26.22 21.86 4.20
N LYS A 298 -25.71 23.07 3.96
CA LYS A 298 -24.45 23.29 3.24
C LYS A 298 -23.21 23.33 4.17
N GLY A 299 -23.39 23.03 5.46
CA GLY A 299 -22.35 23.20 6.49
C GLY A 299 -22.20 24.66 6.94
N LYS A 300 -21.40 24.83 8.00
CA LYS A 300 -21.21 26.15 8.66
C LYS A 300 -20.06 26.95 8.06
N VAL A 301 -19.17 26.31 7.31
CA VAL A 301 -17.97 26.92 6.72
C VAL A 301 -18.02 26.87 5.20
N ILE A 302 -17.83 28.01 4.57
CA ILE A 302 -17.79 28.13 3.10
C ILE A 302 -16.41 27.66 2.61
N ALA A 303 -16.35 26.90 1.53
CA ALA A 303 -15.12 26.35 0.97
C ALA A 303 -14.04 27.41 0.69
N ALA A 304 -14.41 28.60 0.22
CA ALA A 304 -13.49 29.71 0.00
C ALA A 304 -12.82 30.19 1.29
N ILE A 305 -13.57 30.24 2.40
CA ILE A 305 -13.06 30.64 3.73
C ILE A 305 -12.09 29.57 4.24
N ALA A 306 -12.47 28.29 4.18
CA ALA A 306 -11.62 27.20 4.60
C ALA A 306 -10.29 27.16 3.82
N LYS A 307 -10.36 27.32 2.52
CA LYS A 307 -9.20 27.40 1.64
C LYS A 307 -8.29 28.56 2.00
N ALA A 308 -8.80 29.77 2.13
CA ALA A 308 -8.03 30.95 2.47
C ALA A 308 -7.38 30.80 3.86
N PHE A 309 -8.08 30.21 4.82
CA PHE A 309 -7.54 29.92 6.15
C PHE A 309 -6.40 28.93 6.10
N ALA A 310 -6.58 27.77 5.43
CA ALA A 310 -5.53 26.74 5.31
C ALA A 310 -4.29 27.28 4.57
N GLU A 311 -4.48 28.07 3.53
CA GLU A 311 -3.39 28.70 2.80
C GLU A 311 -2.62 29.72 3.68
N LYS A 312 -3.31 30.46 4.55
CA LYS A 312 -2.68 31.38 5.52
C LYS A 312 -1.87 30.61 6.58
N GLU A 313 -2.43 29.51 7.09
CA GLU A 313 -1.71 28.63 8.02
C GLU A 313 -0.49 27.99 7.35
N PHE A 314 -0.61 27.60 6.08
CA PHE A 314 0.50 27.05 5.31
C PHE A 314 1.65 28.05 5.14
N GLU A 315 1.39 29.34 4.91
CA GLU A 315 2.45 30.34 4.77
C GLU A 315 3.26 30.48 6.08
N LYS A 316 2.63 30.32 7.25
CA LYS A 316 3.34 30.27 8.53
C LYS A 316 4.15 28.97 8.68
N PHE A 317 3.53 27.84 8.38
CA PHE A 317 4.16 26.51 8.46
C PHE A 317 5.33 26.36 7.49
N ARG A 318 5.23 26.93 6.28
CA ARG A 318 6.29 26.88 5.26
C ARG A 318 7.62 27.41 5.81
N VAL A 319 7.60 28.49 6.59
CA VAL A 319 8.82 29.06 7.19
C VAL A 319 9.50 28.06 8.14
N LEU A 320 8.71 27.31 8.91
CA LEU A 320 9.23 26.26 9.79
C LEU A 320 9.74 25.07 8.97
N GLN A 321 8.96 24.62 7.98
CA GLN A 321 9.35 23.54 7.08
C GLN A 321 10.64 23.85 6.32
N ASP A 322 10.82 25.09 5.85
CA ASP A 322 12.03 25.50 5.13
C ASP A 322 13.27 25.52 6.04
N ARG A 323 13.12 25.80 7.33
CA ARG A 323 14.21 25.78 8.31
C ARG A 323 14.62 24.37 8.73
N THR A 324 13.69 23.44 8.74
CA THR A 324 13.92 22.05 9.19
C THR A 324 14.20 21.08 8.04
N TYR A 325 14.05 21.55 6.80
CA TYR A 325 14.24 20.71 5.64
C TYR A 325 15.73 20.45 5.40
N GLN A 326 16.11 19.17 5.46
CA GLN A 326 17.39 18.67 4.99
C GLN A 326 17.17 18.03 3.61
N SER A 327 17.93 18.49 2.61
CA SER A 327 17.94 17.83 1.29
C SER A 327 18.60 16.45 1.38
N ASP A 328 18.34 15.59 0.39
CA ASP A 328 19.04 14.30 0.32
C ASP A 328 20.56 14.49 0.22
N PHE A 329 21.00 15.59 -0.40
CA PHE A 329 22.40 16.01 -0.44
C PHE A 329 22.93 16.37 0.96
N ASP A 330 22.20 17.15 1.76
CA ASP A 330 22.62 17.51 3.11
C ASP A 330 22.73 16.29 4.03
N ARG A 331 21.84 15.29 3.87
CA ARG A 331 21.92 14.02 4.60
C ARG A 331 23.14 13.20 4.20
N LEU A 332 23.39 13.06 2.88
CA LEU A 332 24.58 12.38 2.35
C LEU A 332 25.88 13.01 2.85
N VAL A 333 25.94 14.33 2.88
CA VAL A 333 27.12 15.06 3.39
C VAL A 333 27.27 14.87 4.89
N ALA A 334 26.19 14.85 5.68
CA ALA A 334 26.23 14.57 7.11
C ALA A 334 26.70 13.14 7.40
N GLU A 335 26.16 12.13 6.71
CA GLU A 335 26.58 10.73 6.83
C GLU A 335 28.06 10.53 6.45
N THR A 336 28.53 11.18 5.37
CA THR A 336 29.95 11.07 4.95
C THR A 336 30.91 11.84 5.86
N SER A 337 30.47 12.87 6.56
CA SER A 337 31.30 13.61 7.51
C SER A 337 31.48 12.89 8.85
N ASP A 338 30.49 12.10 9.28
CA ASP A 338 30.60 11.26 10.47
C ASP A 338 31.57 10.08 10.26
N ASP A 339 31.60 9.49 9.04
CA ASP A 339 32.55 8.43 8.67
C ASP A 339 34.02 8.92 8.56
N LEU A 340 34.25 10.23 8.45
CA LEU A 340 35.60 10.81 8.37
C LEU A 340 36.17 11.25 9.74
N THR A 341 35.37 11.11 10.82
CA THR A 341 35.76 11.50 12.19
C THR A 341 35.97 10.31 13.13
N GLU A 342 35.84 9.07 12.67
CA GLU A 342 36.30 7.83 13.32
C GLU A 342 37.61 7.34 12.66
#